data_b934b1f30aa97b61072c552550b64201
#
_entry.id   b934b1f30aa97b61072c552550b64201
#
_cell.length_a   1.000
_cell.length_b   1.000
_cell.length_c   1.000
_cell.angle_alpha   90.00
_cell.angle_beta   90.00
_cell.angle_gamma   90.00
#
_symmetry.space_group_name_H-M   'P 1'
#
loop_
_entity.id
_entity.type
_entity.pdbx_description
1 polymer ?
#
loop_
_entity_poly.entity_id
_entity_poly.type
_entity_poly.pdbx_seq_one_letter_code
_entity_poly.pdbx_strand_id
1 'polypeptide(L)'
;MLRLIRQYFEWRVERFYKKNYWHLIIDSSLLIMIIILLVWIFAIRQYHPQTAISDNPIISQHLVSDFDPNNPPIKASLKASSTLLTVSGEANLLLSLENSSKKVVRSLCFDLPYENLKIEKTETALPTGVSLSEKNICFEEIAANSQAEIPLSIHLEKSGQRTVELYLSWKYNYFNEQVAGKSEILKLYWPASIDIKSLAYYNSPQGDQLGVGPLPPIVSLPTTYWVFWDLSSASDLENVVLTATLPKNIELSGQRSVLMGDFRYNEASRQISWIINKLSPDNNDSGRLGFELRLTPTINDLGKKLLLISDPRYQALDTITGSRIKGVFSEVDTDLKDDHFNAGKGTVVNE
;
A
#
# COMPACT_ATOMS: atom_id res chain seq x y z
N MET A 1 -40.72 -5.02 -26.53
CA MET A 1 -40.19 -4.06 -25.55
C MET A 1 -41.25 -3.14 -24.97
N LEU A 2 -42.05 -2.41 -25.77
CA LEU A 2 -43.12 -1.50 -25.29
C LEU A 2 -44.19 -2.14 -24.42
N ARG A 3 -44.58 -3.40 -24.66
CA ARG A 3 -45.61 -4.12 -23.85
C ARG A 3 -45.10 -4.43 -22.42
N LEU A 4 -43.85 -4.77 -22.24
CA LEU A 4 -43.23 -5.04 -20.93
C LEU A 4 -43.11 -3.75 -20.09
N ILE A 5 -42.75 -2.64 -20.75
CA ILE A 5 -42.66 -1.33 -20.08
C ILE A 5 -44.05 -0.87 -19.60
N ARG A 6 -45.09 -1.05 -20.39
CA ARG A 6 -46.48 -0.70 -20.02
C ARG A 6 -46.99 -1.56 -18.85
N GLN A 7 -46.73 -2.86 -18.87
CA GLN A 7 -47.12 -3.77 -17.80
C GLN A 7 -46.40 -3.49 -16.47
N TYR A 8 -45.09 -3.11 -16.54
CA TYR A 8 -44.33 -2.68 -15.38
C TYR A 8 -44.87 -1.36 -14.80
N PHE A 9 -45.26 -0.42 -15.66
CA PHE A 9 -45.81 0.87 -15.23
C PHE A 9 -47.19 0.72 -14.57
N GLU A 10 -48.05 -0.08 -15.14
CA GLU A 10 -49.39 -0.38 -14.56
C GLU A 10 -49.28 -1.06 -13.18
N TRP A 11 -48.35 -2.03 -13.05
CA TRP A 11 -48.07 -2.70 -11.77
C TRP A 11 -47.52 -1.73 -10.72
N ARG A 12 -46.66 -0.80 -11.10
CA ARG A 12 -46.07 0.18 -10.19
C ARG A 12 -47.08 1.21 -9.72
N VAL A 13 -47.97 1.66 -10.60
CA VAL A 13 -49.05 2.58 -10.27
C VAL A 13 -50.02 1.97 -9.27
N GLU A 14 -50.42 0.70 -9.44
CA GLU A 14 -51.34 0.05 -8.51
C GLU A 14 -50.76 -0.22 -7.13
N ARG A 15 -49.52 -0.59 -7.06
CA ARG A 15 -48.90 -1.06 -5.82
C ARG A 15 -48.32 0.08 -4.95
N PHE A 16 -47.78 1.12 -5.57
CA PHE A 16 -47.09 2.19 -4.85
C PHE A 16 -47.80 3.54 -4.89
N TYR A 17 -48.30 4.01 -6.04
CA TYR A 17 -48.80 5.37 -6.17
C TYR A 17 -50.26 5.53 -5.66
N LYS A 18 -51.07 4.50 -5.74
CA LYS A 18 -52.42 4.52 -5.13
C LYS A 18 -52.40 4.50 -3.60
N LYS A 19 -51.33 3.98 -3.00
CA LYS A 19 -51.19 3.82 -1.55
C LYS A 19 -50.45 4.96 -0.87
N ASN A 20 -49.59 5.67 -1.59
CA ASN A 20 -48.85 6.79 -1.03
C ASN A 20 -48.45 7.81 -2.15
N TYR A 21 -49.17 8.91 -2.20
CA TYR A 21 -49.02 9.99 -3.17
C TYR A 21 -47.63 10.62 -3.20
N TRP A 22 -46.88 10.56 -2.08
CA TRP A 22 -45.53 11.09 -1.98
C TRP A 22 -44.53 10.38 -2.88
N HIS A 23 -44.68 9.11 -3.15
CA HIS A 23 -43.79 8.37 -4.07
C HIS A 23 -43.91 8.86 -5.52
N LEU A 24 -45.11 9.26 -5.94
CA LEU A 24 -45.34 9.84 -7.26
C LEU A 24 -44.60 11.18 -7.41
N ILE A 25 -44.64 12.01 -6.37
CA ILE A 25 -43.98 13.34 -6.37
C ILE A 25 -42.45 13.16 -6.42
N ILE A 26 -41.89 12.24 -5.62
CA ILE A 26 -40.46 11.98 -5.58
C ILE A 26 -39.95 11.42 -6.92
N ASP A 27 -40.63 10.43 -7.48
CA ASP A 27 -40.22 9.83 -8.76
C ASP A 27 -40.36 10.83 -9.92
N SER A 28 -41.38 11.68 -9.93
CA SER A 28 -41.56 12.74 -10.92
C SER A 28 -40.49 13.83 -10.81
N SER A 29 -40.14 14.25 -9.59
CA SER A 29 -39.08 15.24 -9.36
C SER A 29 -37.71 14.72 -9.79
N LEU A 30 -37.44 13.45 -9.55
CA LEU A 30 -36.19 12.79 -9.93
C LEU A 30 -36.06 12.66 -11.45
N LEU A 31 -37.19 12.35 -12.14
CA LEU A 31 -37.23 12.31 -13.60
C LEU A 31 -36.98 13.70 -14.22
N ILE A 32 -37.57 14.76 -13.66
CA ILE A 32 -37.37 16.14 -14.11
C ILE A 32 -35.91 16.53 -13.91
N MET A 33 -35.31 16.20 -12.77
CA MET A 33 -33.90 16.49 -12.49
C MET A 33 -32.94 15.79 -13.48
N ILE A 34 -33.24 14.55 -13.84
CA ILE A 34 -32.47 13.81 -14.87
C ILE A 34 -32.58 14.49 -16.23
N ILE A 35 -33.77 14.92 -16.62
CA ILE A 35 -34.00 15.63 -17.91
C ILE A 35 -33.23 16.95 -17.93
N ILE A 36 -33.27 17.74 -16.86
CA ILE A 36 -32.51 19.00 -16.74
C ILE A 36 -31.02 18.75 -16.88
N LEU A 37 -30.50 17.69 -16.24
CA LEU A 37 -29.09 17.32 -16.28
C LEU A 37 -28.66 16.88 -17.67
N LEU A 38 -29.49 16.14 -18.40
CA LEU A 38 -29.23 15.75 -19.79
C LEU A 38 -29.25 16.97 -20.73
N VAL A 39 -30.21 17.90 -20.56
CA VAL A 39 -30.25 19.16 -21.36
C VAL A 39 -29.01 19.99 -21.06
N TRP A 40 -28.57 20.08 -19.82
CA TRP A 40 -27.40 20.85 -19.43
C TRP A 40 -26.12 20.26 -20.03
N ILE A 41 -25.97 18.91 -19.98
CA ILE A 41 -24.84 18.21 -20.62
C ILE A 41 -24.85 18.44 -22.15
N PHE A 42 -26.04 18.41 -22.77
CA PHE A 42 -26.18 18.65 -24.22
C PHE A 42 -25.86 20.11 -24.58
N ALA A 43 -26.29 21.08 -23.76
CA ALA A 43 -25.99 22.49 -23.93
C ALA A 43 -24.48 22.76 -23.78
N ILE A 44 -23.79 22.17 -22.80
CA ILE A 44 -22.33 22.31 -22.65
C ILE A 44 -21.60 21.69 -23.83
N ARG A 45 -22.10 20.61 -24.40
CA ARG A 45 -21.49 19.93 -25.55
C ARG A 45 -21.63 20.75 -26.86
N GLN A 46 -22.64 21.60 -26.95
CA GLN A 46 -22.83 22.53 -28.10
C GLN A 46 -22.08 23.85 -27.94
N TYR A 47 -21.64 24.23 -26.72
CA TYR A 47 -20.88 25.45 -26.47
C TYR A 47 -19.37 25.21 -26.66
N HIS A 48 -18.97 24.68 -27.83
CA HIS A 48 -17.64 24.95 -28.34
C HIS A 48 -17.74 26.27 -29.11
N PRO A 49 -17.02 27.32 -28.70
CA PRO A 49 -16.96 28.52 -29.49
C PRO A 49 -16.26 28.18 -30.82
N GLN A 50 -17.01 28.09 -31.89
CA GLN A 50 -16.43 28.17 -33.21
C GLN A 50 -15.92 29.62 -33.35
N THR A 51 -14.62 29.79 -33.22
CA THR A 51 -13.96 31.04 -33.63
C THR A 51 -14.21 31.21 -35.10
N ALA A 52 -15.01 32.23 -35.44
CA ALA A 52 -15.25 32.66 -36.80
C ALA A 52 -13.89 33.03 -37.44
N ILE A 53 -13.48 32.26 -38.42
CA ILE A 53 -12.33 32.56 -39.26
C ILE A 53 -12.77 33.70 -40.20
N SER A 54 -12.21 34.87 -39.97
CA SER A 54 -12.32 36.02 -40.88
C SER A 54 -11.49 35.73 -42.14
N ASP A 55 -12.16 35.54 -43.27
CA ASP A 55 -11.53 35.44 -44.58
C ASP A 55 -10.93 36.79 -45.00
N ASN A 56 -9.62 36.97 -44.74
CA ASN A 56 -8.80 37.92 -45.46
C ASN A 56 -7.59 37.16 -46.02
N PRO A 57 -7.37 37.12 -47.33
CA PRO A 57 -6.19 36.47 -47.90
C PRO A 57 -4.99 37.39 -47.77
N ILE A 58 -4.31 37.33 -46.64
CA ILE A 58 -2.95 37.83 -46.53
C ILE A 58 -2.08 36.65 -46.96
N ILE A 59 -1.33 36.85 -48.04
CA ILE A 59 -0.28 35.95 -48.50
C ILE A 59 0.77 35.86 -47.36
N SER A 60 0.57 35.00 -46.45
CA SER A 60 1.62 34.58 -45.48
C SER A 60 2.41 33.47 -46.15
N GLN A 61 3.71 33.75 -46.40
CA GLN A 61 4.68 32.74 -46.72
C GLN A 61 4.51 31.62 -45.66
N HIS A 62 4.12 30.45 -46.11
CA HIS A 62 4.11 29.24 -45.31
C HIS A 62 5.54 28.97 -44.83
N LEU A 63 5.90 29.47 -43.66
CA LEU A 63 6.86 28.81 -42.82
C LEU A 63 6.19 27.51 -42.40
N VAL A 64 6.47 26.42 -43.10
CA VAL A 64 6.09 25.08 -42.72
C VAL A 64 6.66 24.89 -41.30
N SER A 65 5.77 24.86 -40.31
CA SER A 65 6.19 24.52 -38.96
C SER A 65 6.61 23.05 -39.00
N ASP A 66 7.88 22.79 -38.78
CA ASP A 66 8.42 21.44 -38.61
C ASP A 66 7.83 20.76 -37.31
N PHE A 67 6.69 21.23 -36.84
CA PHE A 67 6.04 20.70 -35.66
C PHE A 67 5.06 19.59 -36.03
N ASP A 68 5.42 18.37 -35.71
CA ASP A 68 4.51 17.20 -35.75
C ASP A 68 3.94 16.97 -34.33
N PRO A 69 2.64 17.19 -34.12
CA PRO A 69 2.01 16.96 -32.83
C PRO A 69 2.11 15.51 -32.36
N ASN A 70 2.30 14.54 -33.27
CA ASN A 70 2.49 13.13 -32.95
C ASN A 70 3.94 12.79 -32.54
N ASN A 71 4.88 13.69 -32.81
CA ASN A 71 6.30 13.53 -32.47
C ASN A 71 6.84 14.84 -31.89
N PRO A 72 6.46 15.19 -30.65
CA PRO A 72 6.89 16.41 -30.00
C PRO A 72 8.41 16.45 -29.87
N PRO A 73 9.03 17.62 -30.12
CA PRO A 73 10.49 17.74 -30.13
C PRO A 73 11.14 17.48 -28.76
N ILE A 74 10.41 17.70 -27.69
CA ILE A 74 10.88 17.40 -26.34
C ILE A 74 10.21 16.11 -25.85
N LYS A 75 11.06 15.13 -25.52
CA LYS A 75 10.66 13.89 -24.88
C LYS A 75 11.32 13.81 -23.51
N ALA A 76 10.56 13.41 -22.49
CA ALA A 76 11.08 13.20 -21.15
C ALA A 76 10.50 11.93 -20.56
N SER A 77 11.32 11.23 -19.80
CA SER A 77 10.92 10.02 -19.07
C SER A 77 11.55 9.96 -17.69
N LEU A 78 10.84 9.32 -16.76
CA LEU A 78 11.36 9.00 -15.44
C LEU A 78 11.64 7.50 -15.35
N LYS A 79 12.79 7.14 -14.80
CA LYS A 79 13.13 5.78 -14.44
C LYS A 79 13.53 5.74 -12.97
N ALA A 80 13.14 4.70 -12.25
CA ALA A 80 13.58 4.48 -10.88
C ALA A 80 14.67 3.41 -10.85
N SER A 81 15.65 3.56 -9.98
CA SER A 81 16.66 2.53 -9.69
C SER A 81 16.00 1.29 -9.04
N SER A 82 14.94 1.52 -8.28
CA SER A 82 14.07 0.51 -7.70
C SER A 82 12.62 1.02 -7.74
N THR A 83 11.68 0.16 -8.09
CA THR A 83 10.26 0.48 -8.00
C THR A 83 9.74 0.43 -6.56
N LEU A 84 10.54 -0.10 -5.62
CA LEU A 84 10.21 -0.14 -4.20
C LEU A 84 10.81 1.08 -3.51
N LEU A 85 9.96 1.85 -2.82
CA LEU A 85 10.35 2.94 -1.95
C LEU A 85 11.09 2.42 -0.71
N THR A 86 11.88 3.27 -0.08
CA THR A 86 12.35 3.01 1.28
C THR A 86 11.18 3.12 2.27
N VAL A 87 11.37 2.65 3.50
CA VAL A 87 10.36 2.79 4.57
C VAL A 87 10.10 4.27 4.88
N SER A 88 11.11 5.12 4.72
CA SER A 88 11.04 6.59 4.87
C SER A 88 10.38 7.29 3.68
N GLY A 89 10.14 6.60 2.56
CA GLY A 89 9.51 7.19 1.38
C GLY A 89 10.47 7.74 0.33
N GLU A 90 11.74 7.37 0.40
CA GLU A 90 12.75 7.85 -0.52
C GLU A 90 12.85 6.98 -1.78
N ALA A 91 13.13 7.60 -2.91
CA ALA A 91 13.49 6.91 -4.15
C ALA A 91 14.51 7.73 -4.96
N ASN A 92 15.39 7.01 -5.65
CA ASN A 92 16.30 7.59 -6.62
C ASN A 92 15.74 7.39 -8.02
N LEU A 93 15.54 8.50 -8.72
CA LEU A 93 15.02 8.56 -10.06
C LEU A 93 16.09 9.06 -11.03
N LEU A 94 15.96 8.71 -12.29
CA LEU A 94 16.71 9.26 -13.41
C LEU A 94 15.71 9.93 -14.35
N LEU A 95 15.81 11.24 -14.50
CA LEU A 95 15.12 11.99 -15.53
C LEU A 95 15.97 11.90 -16.80
N SER A 96 15.43 11.29 -17.84
CA SER A 96 16.02 11.30 -19.18
C SER A 96 15.25 12.29 -20.05
N LEU A 97 15.96 13.22 -20.66
CA LEU A 97 15.43 14.29 -21.48
C LEU A 97 16.08 14.24 -22.87
N GLU A 98 15.26 14.39 -23.91
CA GLU A 98 15.72 14.47 -25.30
C GLU A 98 15.07 15.67 -25.99
N ASN A 99 15.90 16.49 -26.65
CA ASN A 99 15.46 17.48 -27.62
C ASN A 99 15.83 17.00 -29.03
N SER A 100 14.89 16.40 -29.73
CA SER A 100 15.07 15.89 -31.09
C SER A 100 14.99 16.97 -32.17
N SER A 101 14.69 18.23 -31.80
CA SER A 101 14.58 19.35 -32.75
C SER A 101 15.94 19.95 -33.08
N LYS A 102 16.00 20.62 -34.23
CA LYS A 102 17.17 21.41 -34.66
C LYS A 102 17.27 22.77 -33.97
N LYS A 103 16.42 23.04 -32.98
CA LYS A 103 16.36 24.31 -32.25
C LYS A 103 16.59 24.15 -30.79
N VAL A 104 17.17 25.17 -30.20
CA VAL A 104 17.34 25.30 -28.76
C VAL A 104 15.98 25.61 -28.12
N VAL A 105 15.64 24.91 -27.06
CA VAL A 105 14.47 25.20 -26.23
C VAL A 105 14.94 25.90 -24.96
N ARG A 106 14.29 27.03 -24.62
CA ARG A 106 14.68 27.83 -23.46
C ARG A 106 13.57 27.87 -22.41
N SER A 107 13.98 28.02 -21.16
CA SER A 107 13.09 28.21 -20.00
C SER A 107 12.01 27.10 -19.90
N LEU A 108 12.40 25.84 -20.00
CA LEU A 108 11.52 24.70 -19.88
C LEU A 108 11.54 24.17 -18.46
N CYS A 109 10.38 24.07 -17.84
CA CYS A 109 10.20 23.43 -16.54
C CYS A 109 9.36 22.13 -16.67
N PHE A 110 9.79 21.12 -15.97
CA PHE A 110 9.06 19.87 -15.77
C PHE A 110 8.45 19.88 -14.39
N ASP A 111 7.16 19.63 -14.30
CA ASP A 111 6.42 19.54 -13.05
C ASP A 111 6.19 18.07 -12.69
N LEU A 112 6.35 17.74 -11.40
CA LEU A 112 5.93 16.48 -10.82
C LEU A 112 4.63 16.74 -10.02
N PRO A 113 3.46 16.57 -10.62
CA PRO A 113 2.18 16.94 -10.01
C PRO A 113 1.71 15.89 -8.99
N TYR A 114 2.45 15.71 -7.90
CA TYR A 114 2.09 14.85 -6.79
C TYR A 114 2.15 15.66 -5.48
N GLU A 115 1.04 15.68 -4.71
CA GLU A 115 0.90 16.59 -3.57
C GLU A 115 1.95 16.39 -2.48
N ASN A 116 2.23 15.14 -2.16
CA ASN A 116 3.10 14.74 -1.05
C ASN A 116 4.52 14.39 -1.48
N LEU A 117 4.99 14.95 -2.61
CA LEU A 117 6.33 14.73 -3.13
C LEU A 117 7.19 15.97 -2.90
N LYS A 118 8.43 15.73 -2.49
CA LYS A 118 9.50 16.72 -2.48
C LYS A 118 10.71 16.19 -3.23
N ILE A 119 11.25 17.00 -4.13
CA ILE A 119 12.54 16.74 -4.76
C ILE A 119 13.60 17.19 -3.76
N GLU A 120 14.46 16.27 -3.34
CA GLU A 120 15.58 16.59 -2.48
C GLU A 120 16.79 17.04 -3.32
N LYS A 121 17.65 17.86 -2.70
CA LYS A 121 18.90 18.24 -3.34
C LYS A 121 19.76 17.00 -3.52
N THR A 122 20.14 16.71 -4.76
CA THR A 122 21.08 15.63 -5.04
C THR A 122 22.46 16.01 -4.52
N GLU A 123 23.21 15.03 -4.01
CA GLU A 123 24.63 15.22 -3.65
C GLU A 123 25.52 15.50 -4.87
N THR A 124 25.06 15.12 -6.05
CA THR A 124 25.73 15.37 -7.34
C THR A 124 25.46 16.80 -7.81
N ALA A 125 26.50 17.49 -8.24
CA ALA A 125 26.37 18.82 -8.83
C ALA A 125 25.46 18.74 -10.06
N LEU A 126 24.42 19.58 -10.08
CA LEU A 126 23.54 19.69 -11.24
C LEU A 126 24.30 20.26 -12.43
N PRO A 127 23.94 19.89 -13.67
CA PRO A 127 24.45 20.53 -14.85
C PRO A 127 24.19 22.04 -14.84
N THR A 128 25.07 22.81 -15.46
CA THR A 128 24.90 24.28 -15.59
C THR A 128 23.56 24.60 -16.24
N GLY A 129 22.82 25.56 -15.68
CA GLY A 129 21.51 25.96 -16.21
C GLY A 129 20.34 25.06 -15.79
N VAL A 130 20.55 24.11 -14.86
CA VAL A 130 19.48 23.30 -14.27
C VAL A 130 19.23 23.78 -12.86
N SER A 131 17.97 24.02 -12.52
CA SER A 131 17.52 24.37 -11.17
C SER A 131 16.41 23.41 -10.70
N LEU A 132 16.48 23.06 -9.40
CA LEU A 132 15.48 22.22 -8.75
C LEU A 132 14.70 23.07 -7.71
N SER A 133 13.41 22.87 -7.68
CA SER A 133 12.54 23.28 -6.59
C SER A 133 11.82 22.04 -6.01
N GLU A 134 10.93 22.22 -5.04
CA GLU A 134 10.27 21.09 -4.37
C GLU A 134 9.54 20.13 -5.33
N LYS A 135 9.01 20.65 -6.44
CA LYS A 135 8.21 19.86 -7.41
C LYS A 135 8.60 20.07 -8.86
N ASN A 136 9.53 20.99 -9.13
CA ASN A 136 9.86 21.40 -10.48
C ASN A 136 11.34 21.24 -10.77
N ILE A 137 11.63 20.86 -12.01
CA ILE A 137 12.96 20.78 -12.58
C ILE A 137 13.01 21.70 -13.77
N CYS A 138 13.73 22.81 -13.68
CA CYS A 138 13.78 23.83 -14.72
C CYS A 138 15.15 23.87 -15.40
N PHE A 139 15.13 24.01 -16.72
CA PHE A 139 16.28 24.15 -17.59
C PHE A 139 16.26 25.55 -18.20
N GLU A 140 17.36 26.28 -18.07
CA GLU A 140 17.53 27.58 -18.75
C GLU A 140 17.57 27.38 -20.26
N GLU A 141 18.30 26.35 -20.70
CA GLU A 141 18.48 26.04 -22.12
C GLU A 141 18.67 24.53 -22.33
N ILE A 142 18.03 23.99 -23.37
CA ILE A 142 18.21 22.63 -23.85
C ILE A 142 18.67 22.72 -25.31
N ALA A 143 19.89 22.32 -25.56
CA ALA A 143 20.52 22.42 -26.88
C ALA A 143 19.76 21.59 -27.93
N ALA A 144 19.89 21.99 -29.19
CA ALA A 144 19.33 21.24 -30.32
C ALA A 144 19.99 19.85 -30.43
N ASN A 145 19.22 18.83 -30.80
CA ASN A 145 19.66 17.45 -30.96
C ASN A 145 20.49 16.94 -29.74
N SER A 146 20.05 17.26 -28.54
CA SER A 146 20.74 16.92 -27.31
C SER A 146 19.94 15.97 -26.45
N GLN A 147 20.67 15.23 -25.62
CA GLN A 147 20.12 14.38 -24.55
C GLN A 147 20.79 14.76 -23.24
N ALA A 148 20.02 14.67 -22.17
CA ALA A 148 20.50 14.87 -20.80
C ALA A 148 19.89 13.85 -19.84
N GLU A 149 20.67 13.46 -18.86
CA GLU A 149 20.23 12.60 -17.76
C GLU A 149 20.50 13.32 -16.44
N ILE A 150 19.47 13.45 -15.63
CA ILE A 150 19.51 14.13 -14.34
C ILE A 150 19.13 13.14 -13.25
N PRO A 151 20.05 12.78 -12.36
CA PRO A 151 19.71 12.00 -11.17
C PRO A 151 18.91 12.88 -10.21
N LEU A 152 17.85 12.33 -9.65
CA LEU A 152 16.94 13.00 -8.72
C LEU A 152 16.74 12.10 -7.50
N SER A 153 16.80 12.67 -6.31
CA SER A 153 16.32 12.04 -5.10
C SER A 153 14.99 12.65 -4.74
N ILE A 154 14.00 11.82 -4.47
CA ILE A 154 12.67 12.27 -4.04
C ILE A 154 12.34 11.69 -2.69
N HIS A 155 11.56 12.46 -1.94
CA HIS A 155 10.89 12.02 -0.72
C HIS A 155 9.39 12.10 -0.89
N LEU A 156 8.69 11.04 -0.51
CA LEU A 156 7.24 10.90 -0.57
C LEU A 156 6.68 10.71 0.84
N GLU A 157 5.69 11.48 1.19
CA GLU A 157 4.94 11.26 2.43
C GLU A 157 3.86 10.18 2.20
N LYS A 158 3.70 9.26 3.16
CA LYS A 158 2.78 8.14 3.04
C LYS A 158 1.33 8.61 3.07
N SER A 159 0.58 8.34 2.00
CA SER A 159 -0.81 8.78 1.79
C SER A 159 -1.86 7.67 2.00
N GLY A 160 -1.52 6.56 2.63
CA GLY A 160 -2.44 5.41 2.80
C GLY A 160 -2.48 4.45 1.61
N GLN A 161 -2.25 4.90 0.39
CA GLN A 161 -2.16 4.04 -0.79
C GLN A 161 -0.76 3.46 -0.92
N ARG A 162 -0.67 2.19 -1.31
CA ARG A 162 0.62 1.51 -1.52
C ARG A 162 1.27 1.82 -2.87
N THR A 163 0.47 2.18 -3.86
CA THR A 163 0.95 2.51 -5.21
C THR A 163 0.98 4.02 -5.38
N VAL A 164 2.10 4.51 -5.87
CA VAL A 164 2.32 5.91 -6.23
C VAL A 164 2.58 5.97 -7.73
N GLU A 165 1.81 6.77 -8.45
CA GLU A 165 1.95 6.99 -9.88
C GLU A 165 2.56 8.37 -10.13
N LEU A 166 3.80 8.39 -10.60
CA LEU A 166 4.52 9.60 -10.91
C LEU A 166 4.60 9.81 -12.43
N TYR A 167 4.48 11.03 -12.86
CA TYR A 167 4.74 11.43 -14.24
C TYR A 167 5.26 12.86 -14.27
N LEU A 168 5.94 13.21 -15.34
CA LEU A 168 6.32 14.59 -15.63
C LEU A 168 5.26 15.23 -16.50
N SER A 169 4.99 16.50 -16.26
CA SER A 169 4.24 17.36 -17.17
C SER A 169 5.05 18.61 -17.49
N TRP A 170 4.94 19.10 -18.71
CA TRP A 170 5.66 20.30 -19.13
C TRP A 170 4.88 21.07 -20.17
N LYS A 171 5.19 22.39 -20.27
CA LYS A 171 4.68 23.28 -21.30
C LYS A 171 5.82 24.17 -21.77
N TYR A 172 5.89 24.43 -23.06
CA TYR A 172 6.88 25.35 -23.64
C TYR A 172 6.31 25.98 -24.92
N ASN A 173 6.90 27.09 -25.34
CA ASN A 173 6.56 27.74 -26.58
C ASN A 173 7.50 27.26 -27.69
N TYR A 174 6.91 26.78 -28.77
CA TYR A 174 7.61 26.36 -29.96
C TYR A 174 6.99 27.05 -31.19
N PHE A 175 7.73 27.97 -31.84
CA PHE A 175 7.22 28.73 -32.97
C PHE A 175 5.89 29.48 -32.73
N ASN A 176 5.72 30.18 -31.65
CA ASN A 176 4.47 30.86 -31.27
C ASN A 176 3.30 29.95 -30.90
N GLU A 177 3.49 28.63 -30.88
CA GLU A 177 2.52 27.67 -30.38
C GLU A 177 2.93 27.16 -28.99
N GLN A 178 1.96 27.04 -28.10
CA GLN A 178 2.20 26.41 -26.78
C GLN A 178 2.08 24.91 -26.93
N VAL A 179 3.17 24.20 -26.69
CA VAL A 179 3.24 22.74 -26.68
C VAL A 179 3.21 22.24 -25.25
N ALA A 180 2.35 21.28 -24.98
CA ALA A 180 2.30 20.57 -23.71
C ALA A 180 2.72 19.12 -23.90
N GLY A 181 3.44 18.59 -22.96
CA GLY A 181 3.83 17.18 -22.94
C GLY A 181 3.60 16.52 -21.58
N LYS A 182 3.56 15.20 -21.59
CA LYS A 182 3.45 14.36 -20.41
C LYS A 182 4.29 13.11 -20.63
N SER A 183 5.02 12.68 -19.60
CA SER A 183 5.78 11.42 -19.65
C SER A 183 4.85 10.22 -19.47
N GLU A 184 5.39 9.03 -19.70
CA GLU A 184 4.81 7.78 -19.20
C GLU A 184 4.72 7.79 -17.67
N ILE A 185 3.79 6.99 -17.13
CA ILE A 185 3.58 6.87 -15.70
C ILE A 185 4.62 5.90 -15.13
N LEU A 186 5.41 6.37 -14.18
CA LEU A 186 6.27 5.55 -13.34
C LEU A 186 5.48 5.10 -12.10
N LYS A 187 5.40 3.81 -11.87
CA LYS A 187 4.78 3.24 -10.66
C LYS A 187 5.83 2.92 -9.62
N LEU A 188 5.67 3.50 -8.44
CA LEU A 188 6.45 3.19 -7.25
C LEU A 188 5.55 2.55 -6.20
N TYR A 189 6.12 1.73 -5.33
CA TYR A 189 5.38 0.97 -4.33
C TYR A 189 5.97 1.17 -2.94
N TRP A 190 5.11 1.44 -1.97
CA TRP A 190 5.50 1.34 -0.57
C TRP A 190 5.76 -0.12 -0.21
N PRO A 191 6.76 -0.40 0.65
CA PRO A 191 7.04 -1.77 1.10
C PRO A 191 5.83 -2.37 1.80
N ALA A 192 5.63 -3.66 1.63
CA ALA A 192 4.63 -4.40 2.36
C ALA A 192 4.97 -4.42 3.85
N SER A 193 3.94 -4.33 4.70
CA SER A 193 4.09 -4.42 6.15
C SER A 193 3.21 -5.52 6.72
N ILE A 194 3.75 -6.20 7.71
CA ILE A 194 3.08 -7.22 8.51
C ILE A 194 3.32 -6.90 9.98
N ASP A 195 2.28 -6.99 10.79
CA ASP A 195 2.36 -6.84 12.24
C ASP A 195 2.07 -8.18 12.90
N ILE A 196 2.99 -8.62 13.75
CA ILE A 196 2.91 -9.90 14.46
C ILE A 196 3.13 -9.65 15.93
N LYS A 197 2.12 -9.98 16.73
CA LYS A 197 2.22 -9.95 18.19
C LYS A 197 2.30 -11.39 18.70
N SER A 198 3.31 -11.69 19.50
CA SER A 198 3.48 -12.95 20.19
C SER A 198 3.28 -12.72 21.67
N LEU A 199 2.26 -13.35 22.25
CA LEU A 199 1.75 -13.10 23.59
C LEU A 199 1.72 -14.41 24.37
N ALA A 200 2.03 -14.37 25.65
CA ALA A 200 1.94 -15.56 26.51
C ALA A 200 1.07 -15.28 27.75
N TYR A 201 0.19 -16.21 28.06
CA TYR A 201 -0.77 -16.08 29.15
C TYR A 201 -0.84 -17.34 30.02
N TYR A 202 -0.94 -17.12 31.33
CA TYR A 202 -1.44 -18.09 32.29
C TYR A 202 -2.90 -17.75 32.63
N ASN A 203 -3.24 -16.48 32.75
CA ASN A 203 -4.62 -15.98 32.79
C ASN A 203 -4.93 -15.15 31.55
N SER A 204 -6.15 -15.27 31.03
CA SER A 204 -6.63 -14.41 29.95
C SER A 204 -6.69 -12.93 30.37
N PRO A 205 -6.73 -11.97 29.44
CA PRO A 205 -6.95 -10.56 29.77
C PRO A 205 -8.23 -10.29 30.58
N GLN A 206 -9.21 -11.20 30.54
CA GLN A 206 -10.46 -11.15 31.29
C GLN A 206 -10.35 -11.77 32.68
N GLY A 207 -9.22 -12.42 33.00
CA GLY A 207 -8.95 -13.04 34.29
C GLY A 207 -9.22 -14.55 34.35
N ASP A 208 -9.73 -15.16 33.28
CA ASP A 208 -9.95 -16.60 33.24
C ASP A 208 -8.60 -17.34 33.23
N GLN A 209 -8.50 -18.36 34.06
CA GLN A 209 -7.29 -19.19 34.10
C GLN A 209 -7.22 -20.08 32.86
N LEU A 210 -6.15 -19.91 32.08
CA LEU A 210 -5.86 -20.69 30.88
C LEU A 210 -4.79 -21.76 31.15
N GLY A 211 -3.78 -21.39 31.92
CA GLY A 211 -2.69 -22.29 32.30
C GLY A 211 -3.04 -23.16 33.49
N VAL A 212 -2.31 -24.28 33.64
CA VAL A 212 -2.47 -25.23 34.75
C VAL A 212 -1.09 -25.50 35.34
N GLY A 213 -1.03 -25.70 36.64
CA GLY A 213 0.21 -25.99 37.37
C GLY A 213 0.69 -24.81 38.23
N PRO A 214 1.83 -24.96 38.91
CA PRO A 214 2.33 -23.95 39.81
C PRO A 214 2.83 -22.68 39.06
N LEU A 215 2.51 -21.51 39.61
CA LEU A 215 3.07 -20.24 39.16
C LEU A 215 3.47 -19.40 40.39
N PRO A 216 4.77 -19.14 40.61
CA PRO A 216 5.93 -19.40 39.77
C PRO A 216 6.13 -20.89 39.43
N PRO A 217 6.76 -21.18 38.24
CA PRO A 217 7.02 -22.57 37.86
C PRO A 217 8.02 -23.23 38.83
N ILE A 218 7.74 -24.48 39.25
CA ILE A 218 8.52 -25.22 40.23
C ILE A 218 9.34 -26.31 39.51
N VAL A 219 10.58 -26.52 39.97
CA VAL A 219 11.46 -27.57 39.45
C VAL A 219 10.75 -28.95 39.49
N SER A 220 10.82 -29.67 38.36
CA SER A 220 10.21 -30.98 38.14
C SER A 220 8.67 -31.02 38.11
N LEU A 221 7.97 -29.91 38.32
CA LEU A 221 6.52 -29.84 38.20
C LEU A 221 6.12 -29.20 36.88
N PRO A 222 5.17 -29.79 36.14
CA PRO A 222 4.72 -29.24 34.88
C PRO A 222 3.81 -28.03 35.11
N THR A 223 4.02 -26.97 34.32
CA THR A 223 3.14 -25.80 34.22
C THR A 223 2.78 -25.58 32.75
N THR A 224 1.52 -25.28 32.46
CA THR A 224 1.07 -25.00 31.10
C THR A 224 0.83 -23.52 30.92
N TYR A 225 1.09 -23.06 29.70
CA TYR A 225 0.91 -21.68 29.25
C TYR A 225 0.26 -21.67 27.89
N TRP A 226 -0.58 -20.66 27.60
CA TRP A 226 -1.09 -20.41 26.29
C TRP A 226 -0.24 -19.34 25.59
N VAL A 227 0.21 -19.64 24.39
CA VAL A 227 0.87 -18.69 23.50
C VAL A 227 -0.08 -18.35 22.38
N PHE A 228 -0.21 -17.05 22.10
CA PHE A 228 -1.02 -16.54 21.01
C PHE A 228 -0.14 -15.77 20.03
N TRP A 229 -0.35 -16.03 18.75
CA TRP A 229 0.15 -15.21 17.68
C TRP A 229 -1.01 -14.45 17.04
N ASP A 230 -0.99 -13.13 17.18
CA ASP A 230 -1.91 -12.23 16.51
C ASP A 230 -1.22 -11.63 15.29
N LEU A 231 -1.85 -11.74 14.15
CA LEU A 231 -1.30 -11.38 12.86
C LEU A 231 -2.23 -10.41 12.15
N SER A 232 -1.69 -9.31 11.66
CA SER A 232 -2.38 -8.37 10.78
C SER A 232 -1.44 -7.84 9.70
N SER A 233 -2.01 -7.34 8.59
CA SER A 233 -1.26 -6.75 7.50
C SER A 233 -1.98 -5.54 6.94
N ALA A 234 -1.23 -4.48 6.61
CA ALA A 234 -1.73 -3.38 5.80
C ALA A 234 -1.53 -3.62 4.29
N SER A 235 -1.20 -4.86 3.91
CA SER A 235 -0.85 -5.25 2.54
C SER A 235 -1.46 -6.59 2.20
N ASP A 236 -1.81 -6.79 0.92
CA ASP A 236 -2.19 -8.11 0.44
C ASP A 236 -0.97 -9.01 0.36
N LEU A 237 -0.99 -10.08 1.16
CA LEU A 237 0.10 -11.04 1.27
C LEU A 237 -0.40 -12.45 0.96
N GLU A 238 0.47 -13.24 0.35
CA GLU A 238 0.25 -14.67 0.10
C GLU A 238 1.36 -15.51 0.70
N ASN A 239 1.07 -16.79 0.93
CA ASN A 239 2.02 -17.75 1.44
C ASN A 239 2.71 -17.26 2.72
N VAL A 240 1.90 -16.72 3.65
CA VAL A 240 2.40 -16.24 4.95
C VAL A 240 2.72 -17.46 5.81
N VAL A 241 3.96 -17.55 6.27
CA VAL A 241 4.44 -18.64 7.11
C VAL A 241 5.14 -18.04 8.33
N LEU A 242 4.63 -18.35 9.50
CA LEU A 242 5.28 -18.07 10.78
C LEU A 242 5.88 -19.36 11.30
N THR A 243 7.08 -19.30 11.85
CA THR A 243 7.77 -20.45 12.46
C THR A 243 8.40 -20.05 13.77
N ALA A 244 8.47 -21.00 14.71
CA ALA A 244 9.30 -20.86 15.90
C ALA A 244 9.76 -22.26 16.37
N THR A 245 10.79 -22.30 17.20
CA THR A 245 11.33 -23.53 17.76
C THR A 245 10.95 -23.67 19.24
N LEU A 246 10.52 -24.83 19.66
CA LEU A 246 10.27 -25.13 21.08
C LEU A 246 11.58 -25.50 21.77
N PRO A 247 11.97 -24.82 22.87
CA PRO A 247 13.09 -25.22 23.72
C PRO A 247 12.94 -26.65 24.24
N LYS A 248 14.04 -27.32 24.66
CA LYS A 248 14.06 -28.74 25.03
C LYS A 248 13.12 -29.12 26.16
N ASN A 249 12.91 -28.22 27.11
CA ASN A 249 12.05 -28.41 28.29
C ASN A 249 10.59 -27.98 28.06
N ILE A 250 10.24 -27.62 26.83
CA ILE A 250 8.88 -27.24 26.42
C ILE A 250 8.30 -28.32 25.54
N GLU A 251 7.07 -28.70 25.78
CA GLU A 251 6.30 -29.66 24.98
C GLU A 251 5.01 -29.00 24.49
N LEU A 252 4.54 -29.38 23.29
CA LEU A 252 3.21 -29.03 22.84
C LEU A 252 2.17 -29.92 23.53
N SER A 253 1.20 -29.33 24.24
CA SER A 253 0.19 -30.11 24.99
C SER A 253 -0.88 -30.75 24.08
N GLY A 254 -0.97 -30.27 22.83
CA GLY A 254 -1.98 -30.68 21.84
C GLY A 254 -3.22 -29.79 21.80
N GLN A 255 -3.47 -28.95 22.82
CA GLN A 255 -4.55 -27.97 22.77
C GLN A 255 -4.17 -26.78 21.88
N ARG A 256 -5.09 -26.40 21.02
CA ARG A 256 -4.90 -25.29 20.07
C ARG A 256 -6.21 -24.64 19.66
N SER A 257 -6.13 -23.38 19.30
CA SER A 257 -7.20 -22.59 18.70
C SER A 257 -6.66 -21.93 17.44
N VAL A 258 -7.17 -22.28 16.27
CA VAL A 258 -6.72 -21.78 14.97
C VAL A 258 -7.89 -21.06 14.33
N LEU A 259 -7.83 -19.73 14.26
CA LEU A 259 -8.90 -18.95 13.65
C LEU A 259 -8.82 -18.99 12.12
N MET A 260 -7.58 -19.02 11.57
CA MET A 260 -7.34 -19.17 10.13
C MET A 260 -6.04 -19.90 9.85
N GLY A 261 -5.91 -20.49 8.65
CA GLY A 261 -4.72 -21.17 8.19
C GLY A 261 -4.50 -22.54 8.84
N ASP A 262 -3.31 -23.08 8.65
CA ASP A 262 -2.90 -24.43 9.08
C ASP A 262 -1.78 -24.36 10.11
N PHE A 263 -1.98 -24.99 11.26
CA PHE A 263 -0.95 -25.21 12.27
C PHE A 263 -0.26 -26.55 12.06
N ARG A 264 1.06 -26.58 12.10
CA ARG A 264 1.88 -27.80 11.98
C ARG A 264 2.97 -27.81 13.03
N TYR A 265 3.27 -28.98 13.52
CA TYR A 265 4.40 -29.25 14.43
C TYR A 265 5.28 -30.37 13.87
N ASN A 266 6.57 -30.11 13.79
CA ASN A 266 7.58 -31.09 13.41
C ASN A 266 8.36 -31.50 14.66
N GLU A 267 8.14 -32.72 15.13
CA GLU A 267 8.76 -33.25 16.35
C GLU A 267 10.29 -33.36 16.24
N ALA A 268 10.81 -33.74 15.07
CA ALA A 268 12.24 -33.94 14.88
C ALA A 268 13.03 -32.62 14.98
N SER A 269 12.51 -31.55 14.42
CA SER A 269 13.11 -30.20 14.51
C SER A 269 12.55 -29.39 15.68
N ARG A 270 11.52 -29.86 16.37
CA ARG A 270 10.78 -29.15 17.42
C ARG A 270 10.22 -27.82 16.95
N GLN A 271 9.93 -27.72 15.66
CA GLN A 271 9.47 -26.50 15.02
C GLN A 271 7.95 -26.49 14.89
N ILE A 272 7.35 -25.42 15.36
CA ILE A 272 5.96 -25.08 15.05
C ILE A 272 5.93 -24.19 13.80
N SER A 273 4.87 -24.36 13.01
CA SER A 273 4.64 -23.55 11.81
C SER A 273 3.16 -23.20 11.69
N TRP A 274 2.87 -21.95 11.36
CA TRP A 274 1.53 -21.47 11.02
C TRP A 274 1.54 -20.96 9.60
N ILE A 275 0.69 -21.55 8.74
CA ILE A 275 0.66 -21.30 7.31
C ILE A 275 -0.68 -20.69 6.94
N ILE A 276 -0.66 -19.51 6.33
CA ILE A 276 -1.84 -18.77 5.86
C ILE A 276 -1.68 -18.52 4.37
N ASN A 277 -2.61 -19.01 3.56
CA ASN A 277 -2.51 -18.89 2.11
C ASN A 277 -2.64 -17.45 1.63
N LYS A 278 -3.57 -16.68 2.22
CA LYS A 278 -3.81 -15.28 1.87
C LYS A 278 -4.17 -14.48 3.11
N LEU A 279 -3.61 -13.27 3.22
CA LEU A 279 -3.89 -12.28 4.25
C LEU A 279 -4.13 -10.94 3.55
N SER A 280 -5.29 -10.31 3.78
CA SER A 280 -5.69 -9.08 3.12
C SER A 280 -6.16 -8.03 4.15
N PRO A 281 -5.81 -6.74 3.99
CA PRO A 281 -6.28 -5.69 4.89
C PRO A 281 -7.78 -5.42 4.77
N ASP A 282 -8.39 -5.67 3.61
CA ASP A 282 -9.76 -5.30 3.30
C ASP A 282 -10.83 -6.12 4.04
N ASN A 283 -10.47 -7.32 4.47
CA ASN A 283 -11.41 -8.23 5.14
C ASN A 283 -11.41 -8.09 6.66
N ASN A 284 -10.69 -7.13 7.23
CA ASN A 284 -10.42 -7.10 8.67
C ASN A 284 -9.79 -8.43 9.16
N ASP A 285 -9.09 -9.12 8.25
CA ASP A 285 -8.49 -10.43 8.47
C ASP A 285 -7.32 -10.29 9.46
N SER A 286 -7.65 -10.28 10.75
CA SER A 286 -6.68 -10.51 11.78
C SER A 286 -6.64 -12.01 12.06
N GLY A 287 -5.54 -12.65 11.71
CA GLY A 287 -5.31 -14.04 12.08
C GLY A 287 -4.97 -14.16 13.56
N ARG A 288 -5.56 -15.13 14.21
CA ARG A 288 -5.12 -15.55 15.55
C ARG A 288 -4.88 -17.04 15.59
N LEU A 289 -3.70 -17.42 16.08
CA LEU A 289 -3.33 -18.77 16.44
C LEU A 289 -3.08 -18.81 17.96
N GLY A 290 -3.73 -19.74 18.68
CA GLY A 290 -3.43 -20.06 20.08
C GLY A 290 -2.99 -21.50 20.19
N PHE A 291 -1.97 -21.77 20.99
CA PHE A 291 -1.51 -23.12 21.30
C PHE A 291 -1.00 -23.19 22.73
N GLU A 292 -1.25 -24.33 23.37
CA GLU A 292 -0.83 -24.60 24.75
C GLU A 292 0.52 -25.31 24.78
N LEU A 293 1.43 -24.79 25.60
CA LEU A 293 2.74 -25.30 25.84
C LEU A 293 2.84 -25.82 27.30
N ARG A 294 3.50 -26.92 27.48
CA ARG A 294 3.84 -27.48 28.78
C ARG A 294 5.32 -27.31 29.05
N LEU A 295 5.65 -26.64 30.12
CA LEU A 295 7.00 -26.48 30.63
C LEU A 295 7.20 -27.43 31.81
N THR A 296 8.31 -28.18 31.82
CA THR A 296 8.76 -28.92 33.00
C THR A 296 10.18 -28.46 33.30
N PRO A 297 10.38 -27.53 34.27
CA PRO A 297 11.70 -27.01 34.59
C PRO A 297 12.59 -28.08 35.24
N THR A 298 13.88 -27.98 34.98
CA THR A 298 14.91 -28.81 35.62
C THR A 298 15.61 -28.02 36.73
N ILE A 299 16.41 -28.71 37.55
CA ILE A 299 17.22 -28.04 38.60
C ILE A 299 18.17 -26.99 38.01
N ASN A 300 18.62 -27.15 36.76
CA ASN A 300 19.48 -26.21 36.07
C ASN A 300 18.77 -24.91 35.68
N ASP A 301 17.45 -24.89 35.75
CA ASP A 301 16.59 -23.75 35.38
C ASP A 301 16.23 -22.88 36.61
N LEU A 302 16.62 -23.32 37.79
CA LEU A 302 16.35 -22.61 39.04
C LEU A 302 16.85 -21.15 38.98
N GLY A 303 16.00 -20.23 39.39
CA GLY A 303 16.28 -18.79 39.38
C GLY A 303 16.23 -18.12 38.00
N LYS A 304 15.85 -18.84 36.95
CA LYS A 304 15.78 -18.33 35.57
C LYS A 304 14.34 -18.12 35.10
N LYS A 305 14.16 -17.19 34.20
CA LYS A 305 13.01 -17.09 33.29
C LYS A 305 13.33 -17.90 32.05
N LEU A 306 12.39 -18.69 31.59
CA LEU A 306 12.61 -19.62 30.48
C LEU A 306 11.84 -19.20 29.24
N LEU A 307 12.47 -19.31 28.08
CA LEU A 307 11.79 -19.09 26.81
C LEU A 307 10.73 -20.18 26.59
N LEU A 308 9.52 -19.77 26.22
CA LEU A 308 8.45 -20.66 25.79
C LEU A 308 8.56 -20.97 24.28
N ILE A 309 8.98 -20.00 23.50
CA ILE A 309 9.33 -20.16 22.08
C ILE A 309 10.65 -19.43 21.79
N SER A 310 11.43 -19.95 20.87
CA SER A 310 12.70 -19.37 20.42
C SER A 310 12.75 -19.25 18.90
N ASP A 311 13.58 -18.32 18.42
CA ASP A 311 13.83 -18.06 17.00
C ASP A 311 12.56 -17.88 16.14
N PRO A 312 11.62 -17.02 16.57
CA PRO A 312 10.39 -16.78 15.83
C PRO A 312 10.67 -15.99 14.55
N ARG A 313 10.26 -16.54 13.41
CA ARG A 313 10.49 -15.97 12.07
C ARG A 313 9.22 -15.97 11.24
N TYR A 314 9.14 -15.04 10.32
CA TYR A 314 8.10 -15.03 9.32
C TYR A 314 8.63 -14.83 7.91
N GLN A 315 7.87 -15.30 6.95
CA GLN A 315 8.01 -14.96 5.53
C GLN A 315 6.63 -14.84 4.89
N ALA A 316 6.53 -13.99 3.86
CA ALA A 316 5.33 -13.83 3.05
C ALA A 316 5.71 -13.35 1.64
N LEU A 317 4.78 -13.48 0.69
CA LEU A 317 4.89 -12.94 -0.66
C LEU A 317 3.98 -11.71 -0.76
N ASP A 318 4.54 -10.58 -1.13
CA ASP A 318 3.79 -9.37 -1.45
C ASP A 318 3.17 -9.52 -2.86
N THR A 319 1.85 -9.51 -2.95
CA THR A 319 1.14 -9.77 -4.21
C THR A 319 1.29 -8.64 -5.24
N ILE A 320 1.52 -7.40 -4.78
CA ILE A 320 1.67 -6.23 -5.67
C ILE A 320 3.03 -6.21 -6.34
N THR A 321 4.09 -6.45 -5.58
CA THR A 321 5.47 -6.35 -6.08
C THR A 321 6.06 -7.70 -6.49
N GLY A 322 5.44 -8.81 -6.09
CA GLY A 322 5.99 -10.16 -6.23
C GLY A 322 7.20 -10.41 -5.32
N SER A 323 7.50 -9.49 -4.42
CA SER A 323 8.68 -9.56 -3.55
C SER A 323 8.40 -10.41 -2.32
N ARG A 324 9.40 -11.19 -1.90
CA ARG A 324 9.34 -11.95 -0.65
C ARG A 324 9.79 -11.08 0.52
N ILE A 325 8.91 -10.89 1.49
CA ILE A 325 9.25 -10.28 2.77
C ILE A 325 9.56 -11.36 3.81
N LYS A 326 10.50 -11.08 4.70
CA LYS A 326 10.89 -11.97 5.79
C LYS A 326 11.41 -11.14 6.97
N GLY A 327 11.27 -11.71 8.17
CA GLY A 327 11.77 -11.05 9.38
C GLY A 327 11.65 -11.95 10.58
N VAL A 328 11.88 -11.37 11.74
CA VAL A 328 11.73 -11.98 13.06
C VAL A 328 10.64 -11.25 13.83
N PHE A 329 10.05 -11.92 14.81
CA PHE A 329 9.11 -11.30 15.74
C PHE A 329 9.49 -11.66 17.19
N SER A 330 8.70 -11.22 18.17
CA SER A 330 9.10 -11.32 19.56
C SER A 330 9.06 -12.76 20.08
N GLU A 331 10.12 -13.17 20.76
CA GLU A 331 10.11 -14.34 21.63
C GLU A 331 9.20 -14.08 22.84
N VAL A 332 8.68 -15.12 23.43
CA VAL A 332 7.92 -15.07 24.68
C VAL A 332 8.54 -16.02 25.71
N ASP A 333 8.49 -15.61 26.95
CA ASP A 333 9.07 -16.31 28.07
C ASP A 333 8.07 -16.49 29.23
N THR A 334 8.48 -17.17 30.28
CA THR A 334 7.67 -17.39 31.47
C THR A 334 7.41 -16.15 32.31
N ASP A 335 8.01 -14.97 31.98
CA ASP A 335 7.75 -13.71 32.67
C ASP A 335 6.36 -13.14 32.40
N LEU A 336 5.71 -13.63 31.33
CA LEU A 336 4.32 -13.34 30.99
C LEU A 336 4.01 -11.83 30.97
N LYS A 337 4.82 -11.04 30.25
CA LYS A 337 4.74 -9.57 30.26
C LYS A 337 3.37 -9.01 29.89
N ASP A 338 2.61 -9.79 29.11
CA ASP A 338 1.28 -9.41 28.62
C ASP A 338 0.14 -9.91 29.53
N ASP A 339 0.42 -10.77 30.52
CA ASP A 339 -0.53 -11.26 31.50
C ASP A 339 -0.58 -10.34 32.72
N HIS A 340 -1.59 -9.48 32.78
CA HIS A 340 -1.74 -8.48 33.86
C HIS A 340 -1.81 -9.08 35.26
N PHE A 341 -2.20 -10.34 35.40
CA PHE A 341 -2.35 -11.03 36.70
C PHE A 341 -1.06 -11.71 37.16
N ASN A 342 -0.19 -12.06 36.21
CA ASN A 342 0.93 -12.93 36.46
C ASN A 342 2.30 -12.44 35.97
N ALA A 343 2.33 -11.22 35.36
CA ALA A 343 3.58 -10.61 34.95
C ALA A 343 4.60 -10.57 36.11
N GLY A 344 5.81 -11.00 35.83
CA GLY A 344 6.91 -11.06 36.81
C GLY A 344 6.98 -12.34 37.67
N LYS A 345 6.00 -13.27 37.57
CA LYS A 345 5.99 -14.53 38.32
C LYS A 345 6.69 -15.69 37.57
N GLY A 346 7.44 -15.42 36.52
CA GLY A 346 8.00 -16.45 35.63
C GLY A 346 9.32 -17.06 36.06
N THR A 347 9.89 -16.65 37.20
CA THR A 347 11.15 -17.18 37.67
C THR A 347 10.94 -18.58 38.27
N VAL A 348 11.73 -19.56 37.81
CA VAL A 348 11.68 -20.94 38.33
C VAL A 348 12.13 -20.97 39.79
N VAL A 349 11.34 -21.60 40.64
CA VAL A 349 11.64 -21.79 42.07
C VAL A 349 11.81 -23.26 42.42
N ASN A 350 12.42 -23.51 43.57
CA ASN A 350 12.41 -24.83 44.19
C ASN A 350 11.23 -24.92 45.19
N GLU A 351 10.73 -26.11 45.48
CA GLU A 351 9.72 -26.30 46.52
C GLU A 351 10.11 -25.71 47.87
#